data_79e4bb8cf62afa5d4c981056a9745748
#
_entry.id   79e4bb8cf62afa5d4c981056a9745748
#
_cell.length_a   1.000
_cell.length_b   1.000
_cell.length_c   1.000
_cell.angle_alpha   90.00
_cell.angle_beta   90.00
_cell.angle_gamma   90.00
#
_symmetry.space_group_name_H-M   'P 1'
#
loop_
_entity.id
_entity.type
_entity.pdbx_description
1 polymer ?
#
loop_
_entity_poly.entity_id
_entity_poly.type
_entity_poly.pdbx_seq_one_letter_code
_entity_poly.pdbx_strand_id
1 'polypeptide(L)'
;FLSAEVTDFDQFNPTINILSSEIASYKSNKKKVLDDLKNYLLTDGNSLDGDEIQRHLFPSTDIDIFLSHSHGDEDDVIKLAIILEKKGLKVFVDSCVWGNAFDLLKVIDKKYCRNDDDSAFDYNKRNYSTSHVYMMLNTALHKMIDNCEMFLFLGTPNSVSVKNGIENQK
;
A
#
# COMPACT_ATOMS: atom_id res chain seq x y z
N PHE A 1 24.37 1.70 -4.02
CA PHE A 1 23.13 2.49 -4.14
C PHE A 1 23.34 3.52 -5.23
N LEU A 2 22.44 3.54 -6.24
CA LEU A 2 22.35 4.62 -7.21
C LEU A 2 21.33 5.62 -6.69
N SER A 3 21.70 6.90 -6.61
CA SER A 3 20.78 8.00 -6.34
C SER A 3 20.62 8.79 -7.63
N ALA A 4 19.40 9.00 -8.05
CA ALA A 4 19.05 9.87 -9.16
C ALA A 4 18.09 10.94 -8.65
N GLU A 5 18.29 12.19 -9.05
CA GLU A 5 17.40 13.30 -8.74
C GLU A 5 16.52 13.60 -9.94
N VAL A 6 15.21 13.58 -9.73
CA VAL A 6 14.22 14.01 -10.71
C VAL A 6 13.74 15.38 -10.29
N THR A 7 14.21 16.41 -10.99
CA THR A 7 13.92 17.82 -10.65
C THR A 7 12.57 18.29 -11.20
N ASP A 8 12.04 17.61 -12.20
CA ASP A 8 10.75 17.96 -12.81
C ASP A 8 10.08 16.69 -13.35
N PHE A 9 8.98 16.31 -12.74
CA PHE A 9 8.22 15.11 -13.10
C PHE A 9 7.53 15.25 -14.45
N ASP A 10 7.11 16.45 -14.81
CA ASP A 10 6.44 16.72 -16.09
C ASP A 10 7.41 16.63 -17.28
N GLN A 11 8.70 16.90 -17.04
CA GLN A 11 9.75 16.73 -18.05
C GLN A 11 10.23 15.28 -18.19
N PHE A 12 9.96 14.43 -17.21
CA PHE A 12 10.38 13.01 -17.24
C PHE A 12 9.78 12.26 -18.43
N ASN A 13 8.67 12.74 -18.98
CA ASN A 13 8.07 12.11 -20.15
C ASN A 13 7.25 13.03 -21.06
N PRO A 14 7.89 13.82 -21.90
CA PRO A 14 7.17 14.67 -22.86
C PRO A 14 6.40 13.90 -23.95
N THR A 15 6.61 12.59 -24.08
CA THR A 15 6.05 11.77 -25.17
C THR A 15 4.89 10.87 -24.77
N ILE A 16 4.68 10.62 -23.47
CA ILE A 16 3.60 9.75 -22.98
C ILE A 16 2.57 10.59 -22.22
N ASN A 17 1.51 10.96 -22.89
CA ASN A 17 0.38 11.60 -22.22
C ASN A 17 -0.42 10.52 -21.47
N ILE A 18 -0.32 10.51 -20.13
CA ILE A 18 -1.12 9.62 -19.28
C ILE A 18 -2.38 10.37 -18.91
N LEU A 19 -3.51 9.82 -19.32
CA LEU A 19 -4.81 10.40 -19.05
C LEU A 19 -5.19 10.18 -17.57
N SER A 20 -5.90 11.15 -17.00
CA SER A 20 -6.46 11.02 -15.64
C SER A 20 -7.35 9.78 -15.49
N SER A 21 -7.97 9.32 -16.60
CA SER A 21 -8.74 8.08 -16.64
C SER A 21 -7.88 6.82 -16.46
N GLU A 22 -6.63 6.81 -16.94
CA GLU A 22 -5.71 5.68 -16.75
C GLU A 22 -5.29 5.58 -15.28
N ILE A 23 -5.00 6.72 -14.64
CA ILE A 23 -4.70 6.78 -13.21
C ILE A 23 -5.89 6.30 -12.37
N ALA A 24 -7.10 6.78 -12.69
CA ALA A 24 -8.32 6.35 -12.01
C ALA A 24 -8.59 4.84 -12.21
N SER A 25 -8.35 4.31 -13.40
CA SER A 25 -8.47 2.88 -13.68
C SER A 25 -7.45 2.06 -12.90
N TYR A 26 -6.21 2.53 -12.81
CA TYR A 26 -5.15 1.89 -12.03
C TYR A 26 -5.56 1.78 -10.55
N LYS A 27 -6.00 2.90 -9.96
CA LYS A 27 -6.51 2.94 -8.57
C LYS A 27 -7.73 2.03 -8.37
N SER A 28 -8.67 2.02 -9.31
CA SER A 28 -9.88 1.20 -9.23
C SER A 28 -9.59 -0.30 -9.30
N ASN A 29 -8.66 -0.71 -10.14
CA ASN A 29 -8.26 -2.12 -10.23
C ASN A 29 -7.63 -2.62 -8.94
N LYS A 30 -6.83 -1.79 -8.27
CA LYS A 30 -6.27 -2.12 -6.95
C LYS A 30 -7.35 -2.19 -5.86
N LYS A 31 -8.38 -1.35 -5.93
CA LYS A 31 -9.49 -1.35 -4.98
C LYS A 31 -10.41 -2.58 -5.10
N LYS A 32 -10.56 -3.16 -6.29
CA LYS A 32 -11.33 -4.40 -6.50
C LYS A 32 -10.73 -5.60 -5.76
N VAL A 33 -9.41 -5.67 -5.68
CA VAL A 33 -8.71 -6.71 -4.90
C VAL A 33 -9.09 -6.65 -3.43
N LEU A 34 -9.39 -5.46 -2.90
CA LEU A 34 -9.79 -5.26 -1.52
C LEU A 34 -11.22 -5.73 -1.19
N ASP A 35 -12.15 -5.53 -2.10
CA ASP A 35 -13.53 -5.96 -1.86
C ASP A 35 -13.61 -7.49 -1.80
N ASP A 36 -12.83 -8.18 -2.62
CA ASP A 36 -12.65 -9.64 -2.56
C ASP A 36 -11.96 -10.06 -1.24
N LEU A 37 -11.00 -9.30 -0.77
CA LEU A 37 -10.30 -9.58 0.49
C LEU A 37 -11.23 -9.48 1.71
N LYS A 38 -12.15 -8.53 1.73
CA LYS A 38 -13.15 -8.41 2.81
C LYS A 38 -14.01 -9.66 2.93
N ASN A 39 -14.37 -10.27 1.82
CA ASN A 39 -15.14 -11.51 1.79
C ASN A 39 -14.31 -12.72 2.26
N TYR A 40 -13.03 -12.74 1.95
CA TYR A 40 -12.09 -13.83 2.29
C TYR A 40 -11.75 -13.89 3.77
N LEU A 41 -11.57 -12.72 4.39
CA LEU A 41 -11.15 -12.57 5.78
C LEU A 41 -12.21 -12.99 6.80
N LEU A 42 -13.42 -13.28 6.37
CA LEU A 42 -14.56 -13.47 7.26
C LEU A 42 -15.27 -14.82 7.08
N THR A 43 -14.71 -15.75 6.31
CA THR A 43 -15.40 -16.99 5.91
C THR A 43 -15.61 -17.99 7.03
N ASP A 44 -14.71 -18.08 8.02
CA ASP A 44 -14.88 -19.00 9.16
C ASP A 44 -15.48 -18.36 10.41
N GLY A 45 -15.70 -17.06 10.39
CA GLY A 45 -16.29 -16.29 11.48
C GLY A 45 -15.38 -16.00 12.66
N ASN A 46 -14.24 -16.69 12.83
CA ASN A 46 -13.43 -16.63 14.05
C ASN A 46 -11.92 -16.47 13.83
N SER A 47 -11.39 -16.74 12.65
CA SER A 47 -9.96 -16.67 12.39
C SER A 47 -9.67 -15.86 11.14
N LEU A 48 -8.54 -15.15 11.17
CA LEU A 48 -7.99 -14.46 10.01
C LEU A 48 -6.84 -15.32 9.46
N ASP A 49 -6.97 -15.79 8.23
CA ASP A 49 -5.88 -16.48 7.54
C ASP A 49 -4.83 -15.46 7.08
N GLY A 50 -3.78 -15.30 7.89
CA GLY A 50 -2.70 -14.36 7.62
C GLY A 50 -1.92 -14.69 6.34
N ASP A 51 -1.78 -15.97 5.99
CA ASP A 51 -1.08 -16.40 4.78
C ASP A 51 -1.92 -16.10 3.54
N GLU A 52 -3.22 -16.21 3.64
CA GLU A 52 -4.15 -15.87 2.56
C GLU A 52 -4.21 -14.35 2.34
N ILE A 53 -4.22 -13.57 3.42
CA ILE A 53 -4.11 -12.11 3.37
C ILE A 53 -2.80 -11.71 2.69
N GLN A 54 -1.67 -12.30 3.08
CA GLN A 54 -0.39 -12.02 2.47
C GLN A 54 -0.39 -12.36 0.98
N ARG A 55 -0.92 -13.51 0.58
CA ARG A 55 -0.99 -13.92 -0.84
C ARG A 55 -1.85 -12.99 -1.69
N HIS A 56 -2.93 -12.44 -1.13
CA HIS A 56 -3.81 -11.51 -1.83
C HIS A 56 -3.25 -10.09 -1.93
N LEU A 57 -2.73 -9.58 -0.82
CA LEU A 57 -2.14 -8.23 -0.79
C LEU A 57 -0.80 -8.17 -1.53
N PHE A 58 -0.07 -9.28 -1.52
CA PHE A 58 1.26 -9.42 -2.09
C PHE A 58 1.28 -10.66 -2.97
N PRO A 59 0.70 -10.58 -4.18
CA PRO A 59 0.76 -11.71 -5.09
C PRO A 59 2.23 -12.09 -5.32
N SER A 60 2.53 -13.39 -5.24
CA SER A 60 3.88 -13.94 -5.45
C SER A 60 4.29 -13.89 -6.93
N THR A 61 4.06 -12.77 -7.58
CA THR A 61 4.48 -12.54 -8.95
C THR A 61 5.90 -11.97 -8.95
N ASP A 62 6.70 -12.42 -9.89
CA ASP A 62 7.98 -11.78 -10.19
C ASP A 62 7.73 -10.29 -10.43
N ILE A 63 8.27 -9.47 -9.56
CA ILE A 63 8.17 -8.02 -9.64
C ILE A 63 9.55 -7.49 -10.01
N ASP A 64 9.60 -6.72 -11.10
CA ASP A 64 10.87 -6.12 -11.51
C ASP A 64 11.19 -4.91 -10.63
N ILE A 65 10.19 -4.08 -10.34
CA ILE A 65 10.38 -2.82 -9.60
C ILE A 65 9.40 -2.70 -8.44
N PHE A 66 9.94 -2.50 -7.23
CA PHE A 66 9.19 -2.04 -6.07
C PHE A 66 9.32 -0.52 -5.95
N LEU A 67 8.20 0.19 -6.00
CA LEU A 67 8.12 1.65 -6.01
C LEU A 67 7.54 2.16 -4.70
N SER A 68 8.40 2.77 -3.88
CA SER A 68 8.03 3.37 -2.60
C SER A 68 8.01 4.89 -2.68
N HIS A 69 7.07 5.53 -1.99
CA HIS A 69 6.86 6.98 -2.10
C HIS A 69 6.09 7.55 -0.90
N SER A 70 6.03 8.87 -0.83
CA SER A 70 5.15 9.58 0.09
C SER A 70 3.70 9.56 -0.40
N HIS A 71 2.74 9.46 0.53
CA HIS A 71 1.32 9.44 0.21
C HIS A 71 0.85 10.66 -0.60
N GLY A 72 1.51 11.82 -0.45
CA GLY A 72 1.20 13.03 -1.22
C GLY A 72 1.56 12.94 -2.71
N ASP A 73 2.37 11.95 -3.11
CA ASP A 73 2.90 11.81 -4.47
C ASP A 73 2.23 10.67 -5.26
N GLU A 74 1.13 10.14 -4.76
CA GLU A 74 0.49 8.94 -5.30
C GLU A 74 0.19 9.04 -6.80
N ASP A 75 -0.35 10.17 -7.27
CA ASP A 75 -0.70 10.34 -8.68
C ASP A 75 0.53 10.32 -9.60
N ASP A 76 1.62 10.95 -9.19
CA ASP A 76 2.86 11.00 -9.97
C ASP A 76 3.56 9.66 -9.99
N VAL A 77 3.52 8.95 -8.87
CA VAL A 77 4.05 7.59 -8.78
C VAL A 77 3.25 6.61 -9.65
N ILE A 78 1.93 6.73 -9.68
CA ILE A 78 1.09 5.90 -10.56
C ILE A 78 1.39 6.21 -12.03
N LYS A 79 1.61 7.48 -12.41
CA LYS A 79 2.06 7.82 -13.76
C LYS A 79 3.39 7.12 -14.10
N LEU A 80 4.36 7.18 -13.19
CA LEU A 80 5.64 6.50 -13.37
C LEU A 80 5.45 4.98 -13.50
N ALA A 81 4.64 4.37 -12.65
CA ALA A 81 4.33 2.94 -12.73
C ALA A 81 3.73 2.56 -14.10
N ILE A 82 2.73 3.31 -14.58
CA ILE A 82 2.12 3.09 -15.89
C ILE A 82 3.15 3.20 -17.02
N ILE A 83 4.06 4.18 -16.94
CA ILE A 83 5.14 4.33 -17.92
C ILE A 83 6.05 3.11 -17.96
N LEU A 84 6.47 2.64 -16.80
CA LEU A 84 7.34 1.49 -16.67
C LEU A 84 6.63 0.19 -17.14
N GLU A 85 5.35 0.03 -16.79
CA GLU A 85 4.54 -1.10 -17.25
C GLU A 85 4.34 -1.09 -18.77
N LYS A 86 4.14 0.07 -19.40
CA LYS A 86 4.12 0.22 -20.87
C LYS A 86 5.45 -0.16 -21.54
N LYS A 87 6.54 -0.18 -20.79
CA LYS A 87 7.86 -0.68 -21.25
C LYS A 87 8.07 -2.18 -20.99
N GLY A 88 7.07 -2.87 -20.45
CA GLY A 88 7.10 -4.31 -20.19
C GLY A 88 7.63 -4.69 -18.81
N LEU A 89 7.84 -3.72 -17.91
CA LEU A 89 8.27 -3.98 -16.52
C LEU A 89 7.07 -4.24 -15.63
N LYS A 90 7.22 -5.12 -14.66
CA LYS A 90 6.21 -5.40 -13.64
C LYS A 90 6.47 -4.52 -12.42
N VAL A 91 5.56 -3.58 -12.16
CA VAL A 91 5.74 -2.57 -11.12
C VAL A 91 4.78 -2.81 -9.95
N PHE A 92 5.31 -2.78 -8.75
CA PHE A 92 4.53 -2.77 -7.51
C PHE A 92 4.63 -1.40 -6.85
N VAL A 93 3.48 -0.83 -6.48
CA VAL A 93 3.39 0.48 -5.82
C VAL A 93 2.91 0.28 -4.39
N ASP A 94 3.70 0.67 -3.42
CA ASP A 94 3.46 0.40 -1.99
C ASP A 94 2.21 1.09 -1.42
N SER A 95 1.85 2.29 -1.88
CA SER A 95 0.65 2.99 -1.39
C SER A 95 -0.64 2.20 -1.61
N CYS A 96 -0.67 1.38 -2.66
CA CYS A 96 -1.82 0.53 -2.95
C CYS A 96 -2.08 -0.51 -1.84
N VAL A 97 -1.06 -0.88 -1.08
CA VAL A 97 -1.20 -1.83 0.04
C VAL A 97 -1.58 -1.12 1.34
N TRP A 98 -0.99 0.03 1.62
CA TRP A 98 -1.25 0.74 2.87
C TRP A 98 -2.70 1.24 2.98
N GLY A 99 -3.29 1.75 1.89
CA GLY A 99 -4.71 2.07 1.85
C GLY A 99 -5.58 0.87 2.19
N ASN A 100 -5.18 -0.29 1.71
CA ASN A 100 -5.82 -1.58 1.93
C ASN A 100 -5.71 -2.05 3.38
N ALA A 101 -4.56 -1.80 4.02
CA ALA A 101 -4.35 -2.12 5.44
C ALA A 101 -5.31 -1.37 6.36
N PHE A 102 -5.53 -0.09 6.12
CA PHE A 102 -6.48 0.71 6.90
C PHE A 102 -7.92 0.22 6.75
N ASP A 103 -8.32 -0.16 5.54
CA ASP A 103 -9.67 -0.69 5.31
C ASP A 103 -9.82 -2.08 5.95
N LEU A 104 -8.79 -2.91 5.89
CA LEU A 104 -8.74 -4.19 6.60
C LEU A 104 -8.89 -3.99 8.11
N LEU A 105 -8.11 -3.08 8.70
CA LEU A 105 -8.20 -2.75 10.14
C LEU A 105 -9.60 -2.28 10.53
N LYS A 106 -10.25 -1.44 9.71
CA LYS A 106 -11.63 -1.00 9.98
C LYS A 106 -12.62 -2.16 10.02
N VAL A 107 -12.45 -3.15 9.14
CA VAL A 107 -13.30 -4.36 9.13
C VAL A 107 -13.08 -5.20 10.38
N ILE A 108 -11.82 -5.43 10.74
CA ILE A 108 -11.43 -6.18 11.94
C ILE A 108 -11.96 -5.46 13.20
N ASP A 109 -11.72 -4.16 13.31
CA ASP A 109 -12.13 -3.37 14.46
C ASP A 109 -13.65 -3.42 14.66
N LYS A 110 -14.43 -3.25 13.59
CA LYS A 110 -15.89 -3.30 13.66
C LYS A 110 -16.41 -4.65 14.14
N LYS A 111 -15.76 -5.74 13.77
CA LYS A 111 -16.26 -7.09 14.05
C LYS A 111 -15.76 -7.64 15.38
N TYR A 112 -14.51 -7.37 15.75
CA TYR A 112 -13.84 -8.05 16.85
C TYR A 112 -13.40 -7.12 18.00
N CYS A 113 -13.34 -5.81 17.74
CA CYS A 113 -12.80 -4.87 18.73
C CYS A 113 -13.88 -4.00 19.37
N ARG A 114 -15.12 -4.46 19.41
CA ARG A 114 -16.20 -3.81 20.15
C ARG A 114 -16.19 -4.24 21.63
N ASN A 115 -16.66 -3.33 22.48
CA ASN A 115 -17.03 -3.66 23.86
C ASN A 115 -18.22 -4.61 23.90
N ASP A 116 -18.45 -5.25 25.02
CA ASP A 116 -19.53 -6.23 25.18
C ASP A 116 -20.92 -5.61 24.99
N ASP A 117 -21.06 -4.31 25.25
CA ASP A 117 -22.29 -3.52 25.06
C ASP A 117 -22.40 -2.87 23.66
N ASP A 118 -21.44 -3.11 22.78
CA ASP A 118 -21.33 -2.55 21.42
C ASP A 118 -21.31 -1.00 21.35
N SER A 119 -21.15 -0.31 22.48
CA SER A 119 -21.18 1.16 22.56
C SER A 119 -19.92 1.84 22.05
N ALA A 120 -18.77 1.19 22.19
CA ALA A 120 -17.46 1.72 21.84
C ALA A 120 -16.48 0.63 21.40
N PHE A 121 -15.33 1.06 20.91
CA PHE A 121 -14.23 0.15 20.62
C PHE A 121 -13.39 -0.10 21.88
N ASP A 122 -13.03 -1.37 22.11
CA ASP A 122 -12.06 -1.75 23.13
C ASP A 122 -10.64 -1.37 22.68
N TYR A 123 -10.00 -0.54 23.47
CA TYR A 123 -8.66 -0.02 23.17
C TYR A 123 -7.60 -1.14 23.07
N ASN A 124 -7.64 -2.11 23.98
CA ASN A 124 -6.66 -3.19 24.00
C ASN A 124 -6.84 -4.11 22.78
N LYS A 125 -8.08 -4.51 22.48
CA LYS A 125 -8.38 -5.32 21.30
C LYS A 125 -7.91 -4.63 20.01
N ARG A 126 -8.13 -3.31 19.87
CA ARG A 126 -7.65 -2.53 18.72
C ARG A 126 -6.13 -2.45 18.63
N ASN A 127 -5.43 -2.28 19.75
CA ASN A 127 -3.98 -2.29 19.75
C ASN A 127 -3.41 -3.62 19.29
N TYR A 128 -4.00 -4.73 19.74
CA TYR A 128 -3.61 -6.07 19.30
C TYR A 128 -3.86 -6.27 17.81
N SER A 129 -5.05 -5.97 17.31
CA SER A 129 -5.39 -6.12 15.88
C SER A 129 -4.47 -5.28 15.01
N THR A 130 -4.26 -4.02 15.38
CA THR A 130 -3.36 -3.09 14.68
C THR A 130 -1.94 -3.64 14.62
N SER A 131 -1.39 -4.07 15.76
CA SER A 131 -0.02 -4.60 15.81
C SER A 131 0.16 -5.84 14.95
N HIS A 132 -0.79 -6.78 14.99
CA HIS A 132 -0.73 -7.99 14.19
C HIS A 132 -0.82 -7.71 12.69
N VAL A 133 -1.75 -6.85 12.26
CA VAL A 133 -1.90 -6.48 10.86
C VAL A 133 -0.66 -5.78 10.33
N TYR A 134 -0.11 -4.82 11.07
CA TYR A 134 1.11 -4.13 10.65
C TYR A 134 2.33 -5.06 10.61
N MET A 135 2.48 -5.96 11.56
CA MET A 135 3.58 -6.94 11.55
C MET A 135 3.48 -7.89 10.35
N MET A 136 2.27 -8.36 10.04
CA MET A 136 2.01 -9.20 8.86
C MET A 136 2.35 -8.47 7.57
N LEU A 137 1.89 -7.22 7.42
CA LEU A 137 2.14 -6.40 6.24
C LEU A 137 3.63 -6.06 6.08
N ASN A 138 4.32 -5.72 7.17
CA ASN A 138 5.76 -5.47 7.15
C ASN A 138 6.54 -6.71 6.67
N THR A 139 6.19 -7.87 7.19
CA THR A 139 6.83 -9.12 6.79
C THR A 139 6.63 -9.39 5.29
N ALA A 140 5.41 -9.17 4.79
CA ALA A 140 5.11 -9.36 3.38
C ALA A 140 5.82 -8.33 2.47
N LEU A 141 5.88 -7.06 2.89
CA LEU A 141 6.63 -6.01 2.18
C LEU A 141 8.12 -6.34 2.10
N HIS A 142 8.74 -6.77 3.21
CA HIS A 142 10.15 -7.19 3.20
C HIS A 142 10.40 -8.32 2.21
N LYS A 143 9.53 -9.35 2.20
CA LYS A 143 9.65 -10.45 1.23
C LYS A 143 9.54 -9.95 -0.22
N MET A 144 8.66 -8.99 -0.49
CA MET A 144 8.53 -8.42 -1.83
C MET A 144 9.76 -7.61 -2.24
N ILE A 145 10.29 -6.79 -1.33
CA ILE A 145 11.51 -6.02 -1.57
C ILE A 145 12.70 -6.97 -1.82
N ASP A 146 12.81 -8.05 -1.06
CA ASP A 146 13.87 -9.04 -1.25
C ASP A 146 13.77 -9.79 -2.59
N ASN A 147 12.56 -9.93 -3.12
CA ASN A 147 12.31 -10.64 -4.37
C ASN A 147 12.27 -9.74 -5.61
N CYS A 148 12.26 -8.41 -5.47
CA CYS A 148 12.28 -7.51 -6.61
C CYS A 148 13.70 -7.27 -7.12
N GLU A 149 13.84 -7.04 -8.43
CA GLU A 149 15.13 -6.70 -9.05
C GLU A 149 15.60 -5.29 -8.68
N MET A 150 14.66 -4.37 -8.46
CA MET A 150 14.96 -2.98 -8.17
C MET A 150 14.00 -2.41 -7.13
N PHE A 151 14.56 -1.79 -6.08
CA PHE A 151 13.83 -0.96 -5.16
C PHE A 151 14.04 0.51 -5.52
N LEU A 152 12.95 1.21 -5.85
CA LEU A 152 12.92 2.64 -6.12
C LEU A 152 12.20 3.37 -5.01
N PHE A 153 12.90 4.26 -4.32
CA PHE A 153 12.29 5.21 -3.39
C PHE A 153 12.21 6.59 -4.03
N LEU A 154 10.99 7.07 -4.22
CA LEU A 154 10.75 8.42 -4.72
C LEU A 154 10.73 9.40 -3.55
N GLY A 155 11.87 10.06 -3.34
CA GLY A 155 12.03 11.11 -2.33
C GLY A 155 11.60 12.46 -2.92
N THR A 156 10.55 13.06 -2.37
CA THR A 156 10.04 14.38 -2.74
C THR A 156 9.97 15.27 -1.50
N PRO A 157 9.70 16.58 -1.67
CA PRO A 157 9.39 17.45 -0.54
C PRO A 157 8.22 16.99 0.35
N ASN A 158 7.34 16.12 -0.17
CA ASN A 158 6.24 15.51 0.57
C ASN A 158 6.68 14.29 1.39
N SER A 159 7.90 13.79 1.17
CA SER A 159 8.45 12.69 1.97
C SER A 159 8.64 13.15 3.41
N VAL A 160 8.12 12.34 4.36
CA VAL A 160 8.16 12.70 5.78
C VAL A 160 9.61 12.67 6.26
N SER A 161 10.17 13.84 6.57
CA SER A 161 11.40 13.89 7.36
C SER A 161 11.05 13.52 8.82
N VAL A 162 11.95 12.80 9.49
CA VAL A 162 11.79 12.48 10.93
C VAL A 162 11.55 13.75 11.76
N LYS A 163 12.16 14.85 11.38
CA LYS A 163 11.98 16.17 11.98
C LYS A 163 10.52 16.66 11.85
N ASN A 164 9.96 16.60 10.65
CA ASN A 164 8.58 17.04 10.41
C ASN A 164 7.55 16.10 11.06
N GLY A 165 7.84 14.80 11.14
CA GLY A 165 6.98 13.83 11.82
C GLY A 165 6.89 14.04 13.32
N ILE A 166 7.93 14.59 13.95
CA ILE A 166 7.96 14.90 15.38
C ILE A 166 7.35 16.28 15.66
N GLU A 167 7.63 17.27 14.83
CA GLU A 167 7.18 18.66 15.02
C GLU A 167 5.69 18.88 14.71
N ASN A 168 5.09 18.08 13.84
CA ASN A 168 3.67 18.20 13.45
C ASN A 168 2.69 17.38 14.32
N GLN A 169 3.13 16.80 15.42
CA GLN A 169 2.26 16.21 16.44
C GLN A 169 1.80 17.24 17.50
N LYS A 170 1.34 18.39 17.03
CA LYS A 170 0.66 19.37 17.91
C LYS A 170 -0.80 19.43 17.56
#